data_7d0804a4200c3ef9669fab14545c1928
#
_entry.id   7d0804a4200c3ef9669fab14545c1928
#
_cell.length_a   1.000
_cell.length_b   1.000
_cell.length_c   1.000
_cell.angle_alpha   90.00
_cell.angle_beta   90.00
_cell.angle_gamma   90.00
#
_symmetry.space_group_name_H-M   'P 1'
#
loop_
_entity.id
_entity.type
_entity.pdbx_description
1 polymer ?
#
loop_
_entity_poly.entity_id
_entity_poly.type
_entity_poly.pdbx_seq_one_letter_code
_entity_poly.pdbx_strand_id
1 'polypeptide(L)'
;CALPIFSATPSTRERKKIHQWYYRADHAEHKFALLTHLLAQPDVSRSIVFVRKRERVHELAEQLRKAGINNCYLEGEMVQAKRNEAIKRLTDGRVNVLVATDVAARGIDIPDVSHVFNFDMPRTADTYLHRIGRTGRAGRKGTAISLVEAHDHLLLGKIGRYIEEPLKARVIDELRPTSRAPSEKQTGKPSKKVL
;
A
#
# COMPACT_ATOMS: atom_id res chain seq x y z
N CYS A 1 -1.58 29.10 -16.70
CA CYS A 1 -1.99 27.74 -17.05
C CYS A 1 -1.81 26.86 -15.82
N ALA A 2 -2.91 26.60 -15.11
CA ALA A 2 -2.92 25.66 -14.02
C ALA A 2 -2.90 24.23 -14.61
N LEU A 3 -1.83 23.51 -14.36
CA LEU A 3 -1.78 22.08 -14.65
C LEU A 3 -2.88 21.39 -13.85
N PRO A 4 -3.64 20.47 -14.44
CA PRO A 4 -4.67 19.76 -13.72
C PRO A 4 -4.00 18.97 -12.59
N ILE A 5 -4.45 19.23 -11.38
CA ILE A 5 -4.09 18.43 -10.19
C ILE A 5 -4.71 17.05 -10.42
N PHE A 6 -3.93 16.12 -10.95
CA PHE A 6 -4.35 14.72 -11.06
C PHE A 6 -4.39 14.10 -9.66
N SER A 7 -5.46 14.41 -8.95
CA SER A 7 -5.95 13.59 -7.85
C SER A 7 -6.65 12.38 -8.47
N ALA A 8 -5.89 11.42 -8.96
CA ALA A 8 -6.46 10.33 -9.73
C ALA A 8 -6.86 9.18 -8.81
N THR A 9 -8.05 9.25 -8.27
CA THR A 9 -8.77 8.03 -7.89
C THR A 9 -8.95 7.19 -9.15
N PRO A 10 -8.44 5.96 -9.21
CA PRO A 10 -8.56 5.14 -10.42
C PRO A 10 -10.04 4.90 -10.75
N SER A 11 -10.39 5.09 -11.99
CA SER A 11 -11.73 4.75 -12.49
C SER A 11 -12.01 3.25 -12.30
N THR A 12 -13.27 2.85 -12.33
CA THR A 12 -13.66 1.43 -12.22
C THR A 12 -12.96 0.56 -13.28
N ARG A 13 -12.73 1.08 -14.48
CA ARG A 13 -12.02 0.39 -15.56
C ARG A 13 -10.52 0.22 -15.25
N GLU A 14 -9.89 1.21 -14.66
CA GLU A 14 -8.47 1.15 -14.26
C GLU A 14 -8.27 0.22 -13.07
N ARG A 15 -9.20 0.23 -12.09
CA ARG A 15 -9.17 -0.69 -10.94
C ARG A 15 -9.16 -2.16 -11.36
N LYS A 16 -9.90 -2.54 -12.40
CA LYS A 16 -9.94 -3.91 -12.94
C LYS A 16 -8.57 -4.39 -13.45
N LYS A 17 -7.62 -3.50 -13.68
CA LYS A 17 -6.25 -3.81 -14.07
C LYS A 17 -5.31 -3.95 -12.88
N ILE A 18 -5.77 -3.65 -11.67
CA ILE A 18 -4.98 -3.73 -10.44
C ILE A 18 -5.38 -5.01 -9.71
N HIS A 19 -4.46 -5.95 -9.61
CA HIS A 19 -4.64 -7.13 -8.78
C HIS A 19 -4.49 -6.75 -7.32
N GLN A 20 -5.47 -7.10 -6.48
CA GLN A 20 -5.54 -6.67 -5.09
C GLN A 20 -5.69 -7.86 -4.16
N TRP A 21 -4.83 -7.97 -3.16
CA TRP A 21 -4.96 -8.94 -2.07
C TRP A 21 -4.24 -8.48 -0.82
N TYR A 22 -4.35 -9.26 0.24
CA TYR A 22 -3.67 -8.95 1.49
C TYR A 22 -3.03 -10.18 2.11
N TYR A 23 -2.04 -9.91 2.96
CA TYR A 23 -1.44 -10.88 3.86
C TYR A 23 -1.74 -10.47 5.30
N ARG A 24 -2.08 -11.44 6.13
CA ARG A 24 -2.24 -11.20 7.57
C ARG A 24 -0.86 -11.22 8.23
N ALA A 25 -0.66 -10.29 9.16
CA ALA A 25 0.52 -10.19 9.97
C ALA A 25 0.16 -10.12 11.46
N ASP A 26 0.97 -10.73 12.30
CA ASP A 26 0.75 -10.75 13.75
C ASP A 26 1.18 -9.44 14.42
N HIS A 27 2.27 -8.84 13.93
CA HIS A 27 2.90 -7.64 14.48
C HIS A 27 3.84 -6.98 13.45
N ALA A 28 4.48 -5.88 13.82
CA ALA A 28 5.30 -5.06 12.90
C ALA A 28 6.49 -5.83 12.31
N GLU A 29 7.17 -6.66 13.09
CA GLU A 29 8.30 -7.48 12.62
C GLU A 29 7.84 -8.50 11.59
N HIS A 30 6.67 -9.10 11.80
CA HIS A 30 6.07 -10.01 10.82
C HIS A 30 5.69 -9.27 9.51
N LYS A 31 5.14 -8.05 9.61
CA LYS A 31 4.93 -7.21 8.42
C LYS A 31 6.23 -6.96 7.66
N PHE A 32 7.31 -6.68 8.39
CA PHE A 32 8.60 -6.43 7.77
C PHE A 32 9.14 -7.67 7.06
N ALA A 33 9.02 -8.85 7.67
CA ALA A 33 9.41 -10.11 7.03
C ALA A 33 8.59 -10.40 5.76
N LEU A 34 7.27 -10.18 5.80
CA LEU A 34 6.41 -10.28 4.62
C LEU A 34 6.82 -9.29 3.53
N LEU A 35 7.05 -8.02 3.90
CA LEU A 35 7.45 -6.99 2.95
C LEU A 35 8.76 -7.33 2.25
N THR A 36 9.79 -7.72 3.00
CA THR A 36 11.11 -8.06 2.43
C THR A 36 11.03 -9.28 1.52
N HIS A 37 10.29 -10.30 1.90
CA HIS A 37 10.03 -11.47 1.06
C HIS A 37 9.33 -11.08 -0.27
N LEU A 38 8.31 -10.23 -0.19
CA LEU A 38 7.55 -9.79 -1.36
C LEU A 38 8.36 -8.86 -2.26
N LEU A 39 9.17 -7.96 -1.70
CA LEU A 39 10.04 -7.08 -2.48
C LEU A 39 11.13 -7.82 -3.26
N ALA A 40 11.49 -9.02 -2.81
CA ALA A 40 12.47 -9.88 -3.49
C ALA A 40 11.89 -10.69 -4.66
N GLN A 41 10.57 -10.62 -4.90
CA GLN A 41 9.95 -11.36 -5.99
C GLN A 41 10.34 -10.78 -7.35
N PRO A 42 10.54 -11.62 -8.39
CA PRO A 42 11.08 -11.18 -9.69
C PRO A 42 10.14 -10.25 -10.47
N ASP A 43 8.85 -10.27 -10.18
CA ASP A 43 7.85 -9.39 -10.81
C ASP A 43 7.74 -8.00 -10.13
N VAL A 44 8.44 -7.79 -9.02
CA VAL A 44 8.49 -6.51 -8.33
C VAL A 44 9.64 -5.67 -8.89
N SER A 45 9.34 -4.81 -9.85
CA SER A 45 10.35 -3.98 -10.51
C SER A 45 10.49 -2.59 -9.88
N ARG A 46 9.39 -1.91 -9.65
CA ARG A 46 9.34 -0.58 -9.00
C ARG A 46 8.15 -0.54 -8.07
N SER A 47 8.37 -0.20 -6.81
CA SER A 47 7.33 -0.25 -5.79
C SER A 47 7.25 1.01 -4.94
N ILE A 48 6.05 1.29 -4.45
CA ILE A 48 5.78 2.30 -3.43
C ILE A 48 5.26 1.57 -2.19
N VAL A 49 5.90 1.84 -1.05
CA VAL A 49 5.52 1.32 0.26
C VAL A 49 4.92 2.44 1.08
N PHE A 50 3.64 2.35 1.37
CA PHE A 50 2.92 3.34 2.14
C PHE A 50 2.92 3.02 3.62
N VAL A 51 3.30 4.02 4.42
CA VAL A 51 3.19 4.03 5.88
C VAL A 51 2.28 5.17 6.33
N ARG A 52 1.71 5.04 7.53
CA ARG A 52 0.74 6.00 8.04
C ARG A 52 1.38 7.23 8.67
N LYS A 53 2.50 7.04 9.37
CA LYS A 53 3.17 8.08 10.16
C LYS A 53 4.50 8.46 9.54
N ARG A 54 4.86 9.74 9.63
CA ARG A 54 6.12 10.29 9.15
C ARG A 54 7.34 9.60 9.79
N GLU A 55 7.31 9.39 11.10
CA GLU A 55 8.41 8.75 11.84
C GLU A 55 8.67 7.34 11.31
N ARG A 56 7.62 6.63 10.90
CA ARG A 56 7.70 5.30 10.33
C ARG A 56 8.40 5.26 8.97
N VAL A 57 8.39 6.37 8.21
CA VAL A 57 9.08 6.46 6.92
C VAL A 57 10.59 6.22 7.10
N HIS A 58 11.20 6.94 8.03
CA HIS A 58 12.64 6.81 8.29
C HIS A 58 13.00 5.45 8.87
N GLU A 59 12.23 4.96 9.85
CA GLU A 59 12.45 3.66 10.46
C GLU A 59 12.42 2.54 9.42
N LEU A 60 11.39 2.51 8.60
CA LEU A 60 11.22 1.46 7.59
C LEU A 60 12.29 1.56 6.50
N ALA A 61 12.59 2.78 6.03
CA ALA A 61 13.65 3.00 5.04
C ALA A 61 15.01 2.51 5.53
N GLU A 62 15.33 2.76 6.81
CA GLU A 62 16.56 2.28 7.45
C GLU A 62 16.57 0.76 7.61
N GLN A 63 15.46 0.17 8.07
CA GLN A 63 15.33 -1.29 8.18
C GLN A 63 15.51 -1.98 6.84
N LEU A 64 14.89 -1.46 5.77
CA LEU A 64 15.05 -2.00 4.41
C LEU A 64 16.50 -1.90 3.94
N ARG A 65 17.19 -0.79 4.19
CA ARG A 65 18.59 -0.63 3.83
C ARG A 65 19.50 -1.60 4.56
N LYS A 66 19.25 -1.83 5.87
CA LYS A 66 19.98 -2.84 6.66
C LYS A 66 19.73 -4.26 6.15
N ALA A 67 18.55 -4.52 5.57
CA ALA A 67 18.22 -5.78 4.92
C ALA A 67 18.76 -5.90 3.47
N GLY A 68 19.59 -4.94 3.01
CA GLY A 68 20.16 -4.94 1.67
C GLY A 68 19.23 -4.45 0.57
N ILE A 69 18.08 -3.86 0.90
CA ILE A 69 17.11 -3.34 -0.05
C ILE A 69 17.34 -1.83 -0.23
N ASN A 70 17.91 -1.47 -1.39
CA ASN A 70 18.11 -0.07 -1.75
C ASN A 70 16.77 0.64 -1.94
N ASN A 71 16.60 1.74 -1.25
CA ASN A 71 15.37 2.50 -1.27
C ASN A 71 15.61 4.01 -1.20
N CYS A 72 14.58 4.77 -1.49
CA CYS A 72 14.46 6.18 -1.18
C CYS A 72 13.16 6.42 -0.41
N TYR A 73 13.00 7.59 0.16
CA TYR A 73 11.80 7.95 0.90
C TYR A 73 11.36 9.38 0.63
N LEU A 74 10.09 9.63 0.89
CA LEU A 74 9.47 10.95 0.83
C LEU A 74 8.71 11.26 2.12
N GLU A 75 8.95 12.45 2.64
CA GLU A 75 8.20 13.01 3.76
C GLU A 75 7.73 14.45 3.47
N GLY A 76 6.72 14.91 4.21
CA GLY A 76 6.04 16.19 3.92
C GLY A 76 6.90 17.44 4.04
N GLU A 77 7.88 17.45 4.95
CA GLU A 77 8.76 18.61 5.20
C GLU A 77 10.08 18.57 4.44
N MET A 78 10.27 17.58 3.59
CA MET A 78 11.47 17.46 2.77
C MET A 78 11.56 18.64 1.78
N VAL A 79 12.72 19.29 1.69
CA VAL A 79 12.96 20.35 0.71
C VAL A 79 12.84 19.81 -0.71
N GLN A 80 12.38 20.67 -1.63
CA GLN A 80 12.03 20.25 -3.00
C GLN A 80 13.19 19.57 -3.73
N ALA A 81 14.43 20.06 -3.55
CA ALA A 81 15.61 19.46 -4.18
C ALA A 81 15.82 17.99 -3.76
N LYS A 82 15.65 17.66 -2.49
CA LYS A 82 15.76 16.28 -1.98
C LYS A 82 14.61 15.41 -2.47
N ARG A 83 13.38 15.97 -2.56
CA ARG A 83 12.23 15.27 -3.14
C ARG A 83 12.50 14.88 -4.61
N ASN A 84 12.97 15.85 -5.40
CA ASN A 84 13.29 15.64 -6.81
C ASN A 84 14.41 14.59 -6.97
N GLU A 85 15.42 14.62 -6.13
CA GLU A 85 16.51 13.62 -6.16
C GLU A 85 15.99 12.21 -5.83
N ALA A 86 15.12 12.06 -4.80
CA ALA A 86 14.53 10.78 -4.45
C ALA A 86 13.70 10.21 -5.62
N ILE A 87 12.86 11.04 -6.23
CA ILE A 87 12.03 10.64 -7.38
C ILE A 87 12.92 10.27 -8.57
N LYS A 88 13.97 11.06 -8.84
CA LYS A 88 14.90 10.77 -9.91
C LYS A 88 15.61 9.44 -9.72
N ARG A 89 16.11 9.14 -8.52
CA ARG A 89 16.74 7.86 -8.21
C ARG A 89 15.82 6.67 -8.46
N LEU A 90 14.54 6.82 -8.13
CA LEU A 90 13.52 5.80 -8.38
C LEU A 90 13.22 5.67 -9.89
N THR A 91 13.06 6.79 -10.59
CA THR A 91 12.75 6.82 -12.03
C THR A 91 13.90 6.28 -12.88
N ASP A 92 15.14 6.62 -12.51
CA ASP A 92 16.36 6.13 -13.19
C ASP A 92 16.67 4.66 -12.86
N GLY A 93 15.94 4.03 -11.96
CA GLY A 93 16.17 2.64 -11.53
C GLY A 93 17.37 2.45 -10.61
N ARG A 94 17.96 3.53 -10.06
CA ARG A 94 19.02 3.45 -9.04
C ARG A 94 18.54 2.86 -7.73
N VAL A 95 17.26 3.02 -7.44
CA VAL A 95 16.53 2.35 -6.38
C VAL A 95 15.18 1.87 -6.93
N ASN A 96 14.64 0.80 -6.37
CA ASN A 96 13.39 0.21 -6.83
C ASN A 96 12.24 0.36 -5.81
N VAL A 97 12.52 0.88 -4.64
CA VAL A 97 11.56 1.03 -3.54
C VAL A 97 11.50 2.47 -3.07
N LEU A 98 10.30 3.01 -3.00
CA LEU A 98 9.99 4.30 -2.39
C LEU A 98 9.16 4.07 -1.14
N VAL A 99 9.59 4.60 0.01
CA VAL A 99 8.79 4.62 1.25
C VAL A 99 8.19 6.01 1.42
N ALA A 100 6.88 6.11 1.59
CA ALA A 100 6.21 7.41 1.69
C ALA A 100 4.95 7.37 2.57
N THR A 101 4.55 8.54 3.04
CA THR A 101 3.19 8.79 3.56
C THR A 101 2.27 9.26 2.44
N ASP A 102 0.96 9.22 2.68
CA ASP A 102 -0.04 9.70 1.71
C ASP A 102 0.17 11.18 1.35
N VAL A 103 0.46 12.01 2.34
CA VAL A 103 0.69 13.45 2.16
C VAL A 103 1.91 13.69 1.29
N ALA A 104 3.02 13.00 1.56
CA ALA A 104 4.26 13.16 0.82
C ALA A 104 4.17 12.67 -0.63
N ALA A 105 3.38 11.63 -0.89
CA ALA A 105 3.18 11.07 -2.23
C ALA A 105 2.12 11.80 -3.06
N ARG A 106 1.40 12.76 -2.46
CA ARG A 106 0.37 13.52 -3.17
C ARG A 106 0.98 14.38 -4.29
N GLY A 107 0.35 14.36 -5.46
CA GLY A 107 0.79 15.17 -6.60
C GLY A 107 2.06 14.69 -7.30
N ILE A 108 2.64 13.54 -6.89
CA ILE A 108 3.82 12.99 -7.52
C ILE A 108 3.39 11.99 -8.60
N ASP A 109 3.92 12.15 -9.79
CA ASP A 109 3.80 11.18 -10.87
C ASP A 109 5.07 10.32 -10.94
N ILE A 110 4.90 9.02 -10.69
CA ILE A 110 5.96 8.03 -10.79
C ILE A 110 5.52 7.03 -11.85
N PRO A 111 6.22 7.00 -12.99
CA PRO A 111 5.89 6.05 -14.05
C PRO A 111 6.27 4.62 -13.66
N ASP A 112 5.60 3.66 -14.29
CA ASP A 112 5.95 2.24 -14.27
C ASP A 112 6.03 1.60 -12.86
N VAL A 113 5.15 2.03 -11.96
CA VAL A 113 5.01 1.37 -10.64
C VAL A 113 4.34 0.02 -10.83
N SER A 114 5.06 -1.06 -10.60
CA SER A 114 4.55 -2.43 -10.67
C SER A 114 3.71 -2.80 -9.45
N HIS A 115 4.16 -2.38 -8.26
CA HIS A 115 3.55 -2.77 -7.00
C HIS A 115 3.34 -1.58 -6.06
N VAL A 116 2.20 -1.58 -5.39
CA VAL A 116 1.90 -0.73 -4.24
C VAL A 116 1.75 -1.62 -3.01
N PHE A 117 2.51 -1.33 -1.97
CA PHE A 117 2.41 -2.01 -0.67
C PHE A 117 1.80 -1.07 0.36
N ASN A 118 0.68 -1.46 0.95
CA ASN A 118 0.16 -0.83 2.16
C ASN A 118 0.80 -1.51 3.37
N PHE A 119 1.99 -1.04 3.78
CA PHE A 119 2.64 -1.53 5.00
C PHE A 119 1.79 -1.20 6.22
N ASP A 120 1.26 0.02 6.29
CA ASP A 120 0.17 0.39 7.17
C ASP A 120 -1.09 0.61 6.35
N MET A 121 -2.22 0.06 6.81
CA MET A 121 -3.50 0.28 6.17
C MET A 121 -3.87 1.78 6.15
N PRO A 122 -4.44 2.29 5.06
CA PRO A 122 -4.92 3.66 5.00
C PRO A 122 -6.07 3.87 5.99
N ARG A 123 -6.33 5.11 6.38
CA ARG A 123 -7.43 5.40 7.32
C ARG A 123 -8.81 5.32 6.69
N THR A 124 -8.91 5.49 5.38
CA THR A 124 -10.18 5.52 4.64
C THR A 124 -10.09 4.71 3.36
N ALA A 125 -11.22 4.31 2.84
CA ALA A 125 -11.30 3.63 1.54
C ALA A 125 -10.91 4.55 0.37
N ASP A 126 -11.19 5.83 0.48
CA ASP A 126 -10.76 6.83 -0.51
C ASP A 126 -9.22 6.91 -0.59
N THR A 127 -8.55 7.01 0.56
CA THR A 127 -7.09 6.96 0.63
C THR A 127 -6.54 5.65 0.07
N TYR A 128 -7.23 4.53 0.30
CA TYR A 128 -6.86 3.25 -0.29
C TYR A 128 -6.85 3.32 -1.82
N LEU A 129 -7.91 3.86 -2.42
CA LEU A 129 -8.00 4.03 -3.88
C LEU A 129 -6.90 4.95 -4.42
N HIS A 130 -6.59 6.04 -3.74
CA HIS A 130 -5.49 6.94 -4.12
C HIS A 130 -4.13 6.24 -4.11
N ARG A 131 -3.88 5.35 -3.13
CA ARG A 131 -2.65 4.57 -3.06
C ARG A 131 -2.55 3.57 -4.19
N ILE A 132 -3.57 2.73 -4.38
CA ILE A 132 -3.53 1.70 -5.42
C ILE A 132 -3.51 2.30 -6.83
N GLY A 133 -4.08 3.47 -7.03
CA GLY A 133 -4.04 4.23 -8.29
C GLY A 133 -2.63 4.73 -8.67
N ARG A 134 -1.60 4.45 -7.89
CA ARG A 134 -0.19 4.67 -8.27
C ARG A 134 0.35 3.58 -9.19
N THR A 135 -0.30 2.44 -9.24
CA THR A 135 0.01 1.34 -10.17
C THR A 135 -1.13 1.12 -11.18
N GLY A 136 -0.94 0.26 -12.14
CA GLY A 136 -1.96 -0.07 -13.15
C GLY A 136 -2.27 1.06 -14.15
N ARG A 137 -1.36 2.02 -14.31
CA ARG A 137 -1.51 3.18 -15.20
C ARG A 137 -1.11 2.88 -16.64
N ALA A 138 -1.53 3.78 -17.55
CA ALA A 138 -1.19 3.70 -18.99
C ALA A 138 -1.51 2.35 -19.64
N GLY A 139 -2.60 1.71 -19.22
CA GLY A 139 -3.03 0.42 -19.78
C GLY A 139 -2.31 -0.80 -19.23
N ARG A 140 -1.30 -0.64 -18.37
CA ARG A 140 -0.54 -1.73 -17.77
C ARG A 140 -1.30 -2.37 -16.59
N LYS A 141 -0.99 -3.62 -16.29
CA LYS A 141 -1.44 -4.30 -15.08
C LYS A 141 -0.61 -3.81 -13.90
N GLY A 142 -1.22 -3.73 -12.72
CA GLY A 142 -0.57 -3.38 -11.48
C GLY A 142 -0.96 -4.33 -10.36
N THR A 143 -0.24 -4.25 -9.26
CA THR A 143 -0.48 -5.07 -8.07
C THR A 143 -0.52 -4.19 -6.82
N ALA A 144 -1.51 -4.39 -5.98
CA ALA A 144 -1.64 -3.74 -4.68
C ALA A 144 -1.75 -4.79 -3.58
N ILE A 145 -0.82 -4.75 -2.65
CA ILE A 145 -0.71 -5.70 -1.55
C ILE A 145 -0.84 -4.96 -0.23
N SER A 146 -1.71 -5.45 0.64
CA SER A 146 -1.90 -4.89 1.98
C SER A 146 -1.39 -5.85 3.06
N LEU A 147 -0.66 -5.32 4.05
CA LEU A 147 -0.20 -6.06 5.22
C LEU A 147 -1.11 -5.70 6.39
N VAL A 148 -1.92 -6.66 6.82
CA VAL A 148 -3.08 -6.44 7.67
C VAL A 148 -2.88 -7.07 9.04
N GLU A 149 -2.87 -6.27 10.09
CA GLU A 149 -2.92 -6.75 11.47
C GLU A 149 -4.37 -6.94 11.94
N ALA A 150 -4.54 -7.59 13.08
CA ALA A 150 -5.87 -7.90 13.61
C ALA A 150 -6.75 -6.64 13.80
N HIS A 151 -6.16 -5.52 14.22
CA HIS A 151 -6.89 -4.26 14.41
C HIS A 151 -7.34 -3.58 13.10
N ASP A 152 -6.73 -3.94 11.96
CA ASP A 152 -7.09 -3.40 10.64
C ASP A 152 -8.29 -4.10 9.99
N HIS A 153 -8.77 -5.21 10.57
CA HIS A 153 -9.73 -6.09 9.91
C HIS A 153 -11.08 -5.40 9.62
N LEU A 154 -11.55 -4.56 10.53
CA LEU A 154 -12.78 -3.77 10.32
C LEU A 154 -12.63 -2.78 9.16
N LEU A 155 -11.46 -2.16 9.04
CA LEU A 155 -11.15 -1.24 7.95
C LEU A 155 -11.05 -1.97 6.61
N LEU A 156 -10.44 -3.16 6.60
CA LEU A 156 -10.40 -4.03 5.42
C LEU A 156 -11.80 -4.33 4.89
N GLY A 157 -12.73 -4.68 5.77
CA GLY A 157 -14.13 -4.91 5.42
C GLY A 157 -14.84 -3.65 4.88
N LYS A 158 -14.53 -2.46 5.44
CA LYS A 158 -15.06 -1.19 4.94
C LYS A 158 -14.54 -0.87 3.54
N ILE A 159 -13.25 -1.10 3.30
CA ILE A 159 -12.62 -0.92 1.99
C ILE A 159 -13.28 -1.84 0.97
N GLY A 160 -13.40 -3.14 1.26
CA GLY A 160 -14.02 -4.10 0.35
C GLY A 160 -15.45 -3.71 -0.04
N ARG A 161 -16.26 -3.22 0.89
CA ARG A 161 -17.62 -2.73 0.60
C ARG A 161 -17.60 -1.47 -0.27
N TYR A 162 -16.69 -0.54 -0.01
CA TYR A 162 -16.58 0.71 -0.76
C TYR A 162 -16.16 0.50 -2.21
N ILE A 163 -15.22 -0.41 -2.45
CA ILE A 163 -14.75 -0.73 -3.80
C ILE A 163 -15.61 -1.80 -4.50
N GLU A 164 -16.63 -2.32 -3.80
CA GLU A 164 -17.53 -3.38 -4.28
C GLU A 164 -16.77 -4.68 -4.67
N GLU A 165 -15.62 -4.90 -4.08
CA GLU A 165 -14.78 -6.06 -4.32
C GLU A 165 -14.13 -6.52 -3.01
N PRO A 166 -14.40 -7.75 -2.54
CA PRO A 166 -13.74 -8.24 -1.33
C PRO A 166 -12.27 -8.52 -1.62
N LEU A 167 -11.40 -7.96 -0.78
CA LEU A 167 -9.98 -8.26 -0.83
C LEU A 167 -9.74 -9.71 -0.35
N LYS A 168 -9.01 -10.48 -1.15
CA LYS A 168 -8.71 -11.88 -0.85
C LYS A 168 -7.45 -11.99 0.00
N ALA A 169 -7.49 -12.86 1.00
CA ALA A 169 -6.30 -13.24 1.75
C ALA A 169 -5.40 -14.15 0.92
N ARG A 170 -4.09 -13.94 1.03
CA ARG A 170 -3.07 -14.89 0.57
C ARG A 170 -2.16 -15.26 1.74
N VAL A 171 -1.46 -16.36 1.60
CA VAL A 171 -0.54 -16.88 2.61
C VAL A 171 0.77 -17.24 1.93
N ILE A 172 1.87 -16.91 2.59
CA ILE A 172 3.21 -17.40 2.27
C ILE A 172 3.52 -18.47 3.32
N ASP A 173 3.81 -19.68 2.90
CA ASP A 173 3.90 -20.84 3.81
C ASP A 173 4.95 -20.65 4.90
N GLU A 174 6.10 -20.08 4.56
CA GLU A 174 7.20 -19.81 5.48
C GLU A 174 6.92 -18.63 6.44
N LEU A 175 5.91 -17.83 6.13
CA LEU A 175 5.53 -16.61 6.87
C LEU A 175 4.05 -16.63 7.27
N ARG A 176 3.55 -17.78 7.71
CA ARG A 176 2.16 -17.89 8.17
C ARG A 176 1.97 -17.12 9.48
N PRO A 177 0.86 -16.36 9.60
CA PRO A 177 0.51 -15.76 10.87
C PRO A 177 0.18 -16.84 11.91
N THR A 178 0.65 -16.65 13.13
CA THR A 178 0.40 -17.54 14.26
C THR A 178 -0.95 -17.22 14.92
N SER A 179 -1.37 -15.97 14.85
CA SER A 179 -2.66 -15.51 15.38
C SER A 179 -3.83 -16.07 14.58
N ARG A 180 -4.89 -16.47 15.26
CA ARG A 180 -6.13 -16.91 14.60
C ARG A 180 -6.76 -15.74 13.84
N ALA A 181 -7.36 -16.03 12.66
CA ALA A 181 -8.14 -15.03 11.95
C ALA A 181 -9.24 -14.47 12.88
N PRO A 182 -9.46 -13.14 12.91
CA PRO A 182 -10.61 -12.60 13.59
C PRO A 182 -11.87 -13.30 13.06
N SER A 183 -12.68 -13.88 13.96
CA SER A 183 -13.95 -14.45 13.57
C SER A 183 -14.81 -13.32 12.98
N GLU A 184 -15.43 -13.54 11.84
CA GLU A 184 -16.51 -12.70 11.36
C GLU A 184 -17.67 -12.80 12.38
N LYS A 185 -17.59 -12.01 13.44
CA LYS A 185 -18.75 -11.83 14.31
C LYS A 185 -19.80 -11.12 13.47
N GLN A 186 -20.83 -11.88 13.17
CA GLN A 186 -22.10 -11.52 12.60
C GLN A 186 -22.38 -10.03 12.72
N THR A 187 -22.41 -9.33 11.58
CA THR A 187 -23.09 -8.06 11.48
C THR A 187 -24.52 -8.29 11.89
N GLY A 188 -24.87 -7.83 13.09
CA GLY A 188 -26.17 -8.03 13.68
C GLY A 188 -27.26 -7.67 12.68
N LYS A 189 -28.18 -8.61 12.45
CA LYS A 189 -29.45 -8.32 11.80
C LYS A 189 -30.10 -7.16 12.54
N PRO A 190 -30.61 -6.12 11.86
CA PRO A 190 -31.37 -5.10 12.53
C PRO A 190 -32.58 -5.78 13.17
N SER A 191 -32.71 -5.65 14.49
CA SER A 191 -33.90 -6.09 15.19
C SER A 191 -35.12 -5.34 14.64
N LYS A 192 -36.03 -6.04 13.99
CA LYS A 192 -37.36 -5.51 13.68
C LYS A 192 -37.98 -5.11 14.99
N LYS A 193 -38.13 -3.81 15.24
CA LYS A 193 -39.10 -3.33 16.25
C LYS A 193 -40.48 -3.73 15.74
N VAL A 194 -41.09 -4.64 16.46
CA VAL A 194 -42.52 -4.91 16.34
C VAL A 194 -43.20 -3.78 17.11
N LEU A 195 -44.11 -3.07 16.45
CA LEU A 195 -45.06 -2.14 17.03
C LEU A 195 -46.11 -2.91 17.83
#